data_767122f1d515a80cc9836ec791d2366d
#
_entry.id   767122f1d515a80cc9836ec791d2366d
#
_cell.length_a   1.000
_cell.length_b   1.000
_cell.length_c   1.000
_cell.angle_alpha   90.00
_cell.angle_beta   90.00
_cell.angle_gamma   90.00
#
_symmetry.space_group_name_H-M   'P 1'
#
loop_
_entity.id
_entity.type
_entity.pdbx_description
1 polymer ?
#
loop_
_entity_poly.entity_id
_entity_poly.type
_entity_poly.pdbx_seq_one_letter_code
_entity_poly.pdbx_strand_id
1 'polypeptide(L)'
;MTRHTLSVLVENKSGVLARVSALFSRRAFNIESLAVGPTENPDLSRMTIVVDAESAPLEQVTKQLNKLIEVIKIVELDGGAAVQRELLLVKVRAPLADRTTVLQTAELFRARVVDVNTDTVTLEATGTPDKLQALLAVLAPLGIKEMAQSGTVALGRGPRSMSGAGTLRPVDRTA
;
A
#
# COMPACT_ATOMS: atom_id res chain seq x y z
N MET A 1 -13.19 -10.17 7.46
CA MET A 1 -12.65 -8.84 7.08
C MET A 1 -12.40 -8.82 5.61
N THR A 2 -13.13 -8.00 4.89
CA THR A 2 -12.98 -7.88 3.43
C THR A 2 -12.17 -6.64 3.11
N ARG A 3 -10.90 -6.83 2.78
CA ARG A 3 -10.00 -5.75 2.37
C ARG A 3 -10.28 -5.37 0.93
N HIS A 4 -10.48 -4.10 0.69
CA HIS A 4 -10.67 -3.54 -0.63
C HIS A 4 -9.52 -2.61 -0.98
N THR A 5 -8.97 -2.75 -2.17
CA THR A 5 -7.91 -1.88 -2.66
C THR A 5 -8.46 -0.97 -3.74
N LEU A 6 -8.48 0.32 -3.47
CA LEU A 6 -8.92 1.35 -4.40
C LEU A 6 -7.72 2.05 -5.02
N SER A 7 -7.68 2.13 -6.33
CA SER A 7 -6.77 3.03 -7.06
C SER A 7 -7.55 4.27 -7.48
N VAL A 8 -7.14 5.42 -6.99
CA VAL A 8 -7.81 6.71 -7.20
C VAL A 8 -6.87 7.64 -7.95
N LEU A 9 -7.24 8.02 -9.16
CA LEU A 9 -6.54 9.01 -9.95
C LEU A 9 -7.09 10.40 -9.61
N VAL A 10 -6.23 11.31 -9.21
CA VAL A 10 -6.59 12.65 -8.76
C VAL A 10 -5.72 13.72 -9.41
N GLU A 11 -6.19 14.95 -9.44
CA GLU A 11 -5.35 16.09 -9.80
C GLU A 11 -4.20 16.23 -8.79
N ASN A 12 -2.99 16.51 -9.30
CA ASN A 12 -1.81 16.75 -8.46
C ASN A 12 -1.81 18.20 -7.95
N LYS A 13 -2.67 18.45 -6.97
CA LYS A 13 -2.85 19.78 -6.36
C LYS A 13 -2.79 19.70 -4.84
N SER A 14 -2.39 20.81 -4.22
CA SER A 14 -2.39 20.94 -2.76
C SER A 14 -3.80 20.75 -2.19
N GLY A 15 -3.90 20.07 -1.03
CA GLY A 15 -5.15 19.86 -0.31
C GLY A 15 -6.00 18.68 -0.77
N VAL A 16 -5.70 18.03 -1.91
CA VAL A 16 -6.49 16.89 -2.40
C VAL A 16 -6.43 15.71 -1.43
N LEU A 17 -5.25 15.36 -0.93
CA LEU A 17 -5.10 14.31 0.07
C LEU A 17 -5.90 14.61 1.36
N ALA A 18 -5.88 15.86 1.82
CA ALA A 18 -6.63 16.25 3.00
C ALA A 18 -8.14 16.10 2.81
N ARG A 19 -8.67 16.44 1.63
CA ARG A 19 -10.09 16.27 1.31
C ARG A 19 -10.49 14.81 1.24
N VAL A 20 -9.67 13.98 0.59
CA VAL A 20 -9.90 12.52 0.52
C VAL A 20 -9.90 11.93 1.92
N SER A 21 -8.88 12.19 2.74
CA SER A 21 -8.80 11.64 4.10
C SER A 21 -9.92 12.13 5.02
N ALA A 22 -10.31 13.39 4.92
CA ALA A 22 -11.44 13.95 5.68
C ALA A 22 -12.78 13.27 5.32
N LEU A 23 -12.94 12.84 4.07
CA LEU A 23 -14.12 12.11 3.63
C LEU A 23 -14.21 10.73 4.30
N PHE A 24 -13.11 9.99 4.36
CA PHE A 24 -13.06 8.70 5.05
C PHE A 24 -13.32 8.87 6.55
N SER A 25 -12.68 9.86 7.17
CA SER A 25 -12.83 10.15 8.61
C SER A 25 -14.26 10.49 9.00
N ARG A 26 -14.94 11.33 8.22
CA ARG A 26 -16.35 11.71 8.48
C ARG A 26 -17.33 10.55 8.40
N ARG A 27 -16.95 9.48 7.71
CA ARG A 27 -17.77 8.29 7.49
C ARG A 27 -17.34 7.11 8.37
N ALA A 28 -16.38 7.32 9.27
CA ALA A 28 -15.82 6.31 10.15
C ALA A 28 -15.22 5.09 9.40
N PHE A 29 -14.74 5.30 8.16
CA PHE A 29 -13.95 4.28 7.48
C PHE A 29 -12.52 4.28 7.98
N ASN A 30 -12.03 3.12 8.34
CA ASN A 30 -10.63 2.93 8.66
C ASN A 30 -9.82 2.72 7.39
N ILE A 31 -8.83 3.59 7.16
CA ILE A 31 -7.82 3.41 6.12
C ILE A 31 -6.70 2.56 6.71
N GLU A 32 -6.54 1.34 6.25
CA GLU A 32 -5.45 0.46 6.68
C GLU A 32 -4.12 0.86 6.05
N SER A 33 -4.15 1.28 4.80
CA SER A 33 -2.96 1.63 4.02
C SER A 33 -3.28 2.74 3.03
N LEU A 34 -2.39 3.70 2.92
CA LEU A 34 -2.46 4.82 2.00
C LEU A 34 -1.10 5.07 1.39
N ALA A 35 -1.02 5.03 0.07
CA ALA A 35 0.14 5.46 -0.69
C ALA A 35 -0.28 6.50 -1.71
N VAL A 36 0.46 7.59 -1.80
CA VAL A 36 0.23 8.68 -2.76
C VAL A 36 1.52 8.93 -3.52
N GLY A 37 1.44 9.02 -4.82
CA GLY A 37 2.59 9.29 -5.66
C GLY A 37 2.21 9.89 -7.01
N PRO A 38 3.20 10.45 -7.72
CA PRO A 38 3.00 10.95 -9.07
C PRO A 38 2.65 9.81 -10.03
N THR A 39 2.11 10.18 -11.18
CA THR A 39 1.88 9.26 -12.30
C THR A 39 2.82 9.62 -13.47
N GLU A 40 2.67 8.93 -14.59
CA GLU A 40 3.31 9.29 -15.86
C GLU A 40 2.91 10.68 -16.38
N ASN A 41 1.80 11.23 -15.89
CA ASN A 41 1.38 12.61 -16.12
C ASN A 41 1.67 13.43 -14.85
N PRO A 42 2.52 14.46 -14.91
CA PRO A 42 2.89 15.28 -13.74
C PRO A 42 1.72 16.05 -13.12
N ASP A 43 0.65 16.29 -13.87
CA ASP A 43 -0.56 16.95 -13.38
C ASP A 43 -1.49 16.02 -12.58
N LEU A 44 -1.17 14.72 -12.55
CA LEU A 44 -1.97 13.70 -11.91
C LEU A 44 -1.18 12.95 -10.84
N SER A 45 -1.85 12.65 -9.74
CA SER A 45 -1.36 11.75 -8.69
C SER A 45 -2.24 10.51 -8.60
N ARG A 46 -1.64 9.41 -8.18
CA ARG A 46 -2.35 8.19 -7.85
C ARG A 46 -2.35 7.98 -6.35
N MET A 47 -3.50 7.74 -5.79
CA MET A 47 -3.67 7.25 -4.43
C MET A 47 -4.06 5.78 -4.48
N THR A 48 -3.32 4.94 -3.77
CA THR A 48 -3.73 3.55 -3.50
C THR A 48 -4.21 3.50 -2.06
N ILE A 49 -5.49 3.20 -1.88
CA ILE A 49 -6.16 3.22 -0.58
C ILE A 49 -6.65 1.81 -0.28
N VAL A 50 -6.20 1.24 0.83
CA VAL A 50 -6.71 -0.04 1.34
C VAL A 50 -7.63 0.24 2.50
N VAL A 51 -8.86 -0.24 2.40
CA VAL A 51 -9.90 -0.06 3.42
C VAL A 51 -10.46 -1.41 3.84
N ASP A 52 -10.81 -1.52 5.12
CA ASP A 52 -11.67 -2.57 5.62
C ASP A 52 -13.13 -2.09 5.56
N ALA A 53 -13.96 -2.79 4.80
CA ALA A 53 -15.34 -2.39 4.53
C ALA A 53 -16.39 -3.28 5.21
N GLU A 54 -16.06 -4.00 6.28
CA GLU A 54 -17.03 -4.82 7.00
C GLU A 54 -18.24 -4.03 7.53
N SER A 55 -18.04 -2.76 7.86
CA SER A 55 -19.04 -1.91 8.48
C SER A 55 -19.84 -1.03 7.52
N ALA A 56 -19.46 -0.95 6.24
CA ALA A 56 -20.19 -0.13 5.28
C ALA A 56 -19.90 -0.56 3.83
N PRO A 57 -20.89 -0.48 2.93
CA PRO A 57 -20.70 -0.85 1.55
C PRO A 57 -19.61 0.00 0.88
N LEU A 58 -18.65 -0.65 0.24
CA LEU A 58 -17.59 -0.01 -0.56
C LEU A 58 -18.17 1.00 -1.55
N GLU A 59 -19.35 0.70 -2.06
CA GLU A 59 -20.12 1.58 -2.95
C GLU A 59 -20.37 2.97 -2.37
N GLN A 60 -20.59 3.10 -1.05
CA GLN A 60 -20.77 4.40 -0.42
C GLN A 60 -19.47 5.22 -0.42
N VAL A 61 -18.32 4.57 -0.18
CA VAL A 61 -17.01 5.24 -0.24
C VAL A 61 -16.75 5.76 -1.64
N THR A 62 -16.93 4.92 -2.65
CA THR A 62 -16.68 5.29 -4.05
C THR A 62 -17.62 6.38 -4.54
N LYS A 63 -18.90 6.32 -4.18
CA LYS A 63 -19.88 7.39 -4.49
C LYS A 63 -19.46 8.74 -3.88
N GLN A 64 -18.94 8.72 -2.66
CA GLN A 64 -18.50 9.97 -2.00
C GLN A 64 -17.19 10.50 -2.60
N LEU A 65 -16.24 9.64 -2.90
CA LEU A 65 -14.99 10.03 -3.59
C LEU A 65 -15.29 10.65 -4.96
N ASN A 66 -16.25 10.09 -5.71
CA ASN A 66 -16.65 10.61 -7.00
C ASN A 66 -17.29 12.02 -6.94
N LYS A 67 -17.71 12.50 -5.76
CA LYS A 67 -18.22 13.87 -5.60
C LYS A 67 -17.10 14.91 -5.46
N LEU A 68 -15.87 14.50 -5.20
CA LEU A 68 -14.74 15.41 -5.17
C LEU A 68 -14.33 15.78 -6.60
N ILE A 69 -14.25 17.08 -6.88
CA ILE A 69 -13.96 17.61 -8.23
C ILE A 69 -12.58 17.13 -8.71
N GLU A 70 -11.63 17.04 -7.80
CA GLU A 70 -10.25 16.65 -8.08
C GLU A 70 -10.08 15.14 -8.35
N VAL A 71 -11.09 14.33 -8.06
CA VAL A 71 -11.07 12.89 -8.34
C VAL A 71 -11.49 12.64 -9.79
N ILE A 72 -10.56 12.11 -10.58
CA ILE A 72 -10.75 11.87 -12.02
C ILE A 72 -11.32 10.48 -12.26
N LYS A 73 -10.78 9.48 -11.57
CA LYS A 73 -11.17 8.08 -11.75
C LYS A 73 -10.89 7.24 -10.51
N ILE A 74 -11.79 6.30 -10.23
CA ILE A 74 -11.63 5.32 -9.16
C ILE A 74 -11.79 3.94 -9.79
N VAL A 75 -10.88 3.04 -9.42
CA VAL A 75 -10.93 1.63 -9.81
C VAL A 75 -10.68 0.79 -8.56
N GLU A 76 -11.54 -0.17 -8.32
CA GLU A 76 -11.27 -1.23 -7.35
C GLU A 76 -10.34 -2.27 -8.00
N LEU A 77 -9.31 -2.65 -7.29
CA LEU A 77 -8.31 -3.62 -7.73
C LEU A 77 -8.46 -4.91 -6.92
N ASP A 78 -9.00 -5.93 -7.56
CA ASP A 78 -9.05 -7.26 -6.96
C ASP A 78 -7.66 -7.85 -6.77
N GLY A 79 -7.41 -8.49 -5.63
CA GLY A 79 -6.08 -9.00 -5.26
C GLY A 79 -5.46 -9.96 -6.29
N GLY A 80 -6.27 -10.79 -6.95
CA GLY A 80 -5.81 -11.67 -8.03
C GLY A 80 -5.54 -10.97 -9.36
N ALA A 81 -6.26 -9.90 -9.65
CA ALA A 81 -6.17 -9.12 -10.89
C ALA A 81 -5.20 -7.93 -10.78
N ALA A 82 -4.53 -7.75 -9.67
CA ALA A 82 -3.60 -6.65 -9.42
C ALA A 82 -2.19 -7.15 -9.03
N VAL A 83 -1.20 -6.31 -9.30
CA VAL A 83 0.13 -6.42 -8.71
C VAL A 83 0.19 -5.44 -7.56
N GLN A 84 0.43 -5.94 -6.35
CA GLN A 84 0.51 -5.15 -5.12
C GLN A 84 1.89 -5.30 -4.49
N ARG A 85 2.48 -4.20 -4.01
CA ARG A 85 3.77 -4.20 -3.32
C ARG A 85 3.79 -3.18 -2.19
N GLU A 86 4.50 -3.53 -1.14
CA GLU A 86 4.90 -2.65 -0.05
C GLU A 86 6.40 -2.73 0.14
N LEU A 87 6.99 -1.67 0.67
CA LEU A 87 8.38 -1.61 1.10
C LEU A 87 8.42 -1.65 2.63
N LEU A 88 9.26 -2.51 3.17
CA LEU A 88 9.53 -2.62 4.59
C LEU A 88 11.00 -2.33 4.85
N LEU A 89 11.28 -1.43 5.80
CA LEU A 89 12.57 -1.29 6.47
C LEU A 89 12.41 -1.79 7.90
N VAL A 90 13.21 -2.77 8.31
CA VAL A 90 13.14 -3.35 9.65
C VAL A 90 14.52 -3.49 10.25
N LYS A 91 14.71 -2.92 11.45
CA LYS A 91 15.93 -3.03 12.25
C LYS A 91 15.75 -4.14 13.27
N VAL A 92 16.60 -5.13 13.21
CA VAL A 92 16.55 -6.33 14.02
C VAL A 92 17.78 -6.40 14.90
N ARG A 93 17.61 -6.85 16.14
CA ARG A 93 18.72 -7.21 17.01
C ARG A 93 19.49 -8.39 16.37
N ALA A 94 20.79 -8.22 16.19
CA ALA A 94 21.65 -9.20 15.54
C ALA A 94 23.06 -9.17 16.16
N PRO A 95 23.20 -9.53 17.47
CA PRO A 95 24.52 -9.75 18.05
C PRO A 95 25.21 -10.88 17.26
N LEU A 96 26.49 -11.03 17.43
CA LEU A 96 27.31 -11.97 16.64
C LEU A 96 26.73 -13.39 16.62
N ALA A 97 26.17 -13.84 17.74
CA ALA A 97 25.56 -15.18 17.87
C ALA A 97 24.31 -15.38 16.98
N ASP A 98 23.49 -14.34 16.81
CA ASP A 98 22.20 -14.41 16.10
C ASP A 98 22.31 -13.92 14.64
N ARG A 99 23.42 -13.30 14.28
CA ARG A 99 23.61 -12.62 13.00
C ARG A 99 23.41 -13.54 11.79
N THR A 100 23.94 -14.73 11.85
CA THR A 100 23.80 -15.74 10.77
C THR A 100 22.32 -16.06 10.54
N THR A 101 21.55 -16.23 11.60
CA THR A 101 20.10 -16.51 11.52
C THR A 101 19.35 -15.35 10.85
N VAL A 102 19.67 -14.11 11.23
CA VAL A 102 19.08 -12.91 10.60
C VAL A 102 19.39 -12.85 9.10
N LEU A 103 20.64 -13.10 8.72
CA LEU A 103 21.07 -13.06 7.31
C LEU A 103 20.45 -14.18 6.49
N GLN A 104 20.36 -15.39 7.02
CA GLN A 104 19.68 -16.51 6.37
C GLN A 104 18.18 -16.22 6.18
N THR A 105 17.53 -15.65 7.19
CA THR A 105 16.12 -15.22 7.09
C THR A 105 15.96 -14.17 6.00
N ALA A 106 16.85 -13.17 5.94
CA ALA A 106 16.82 -12.16 4.89
C ALA A 106 16.92 -12.79 3.48
N GLU A 107 17.81 -13.75 3.30
CA GLU A 107 17.99 -14.46 2.03
C GLU A 107 16.72 -15.24 1.61
N LEU A 108 16.11 -15.99 2.55
CA LEU A 108 14.87 -16.74 2.29
C LEU A 108 13.73 -15.86 1.80
N PHE A 109 13.61 -14.67 2.36
CA PHE A 109 12.57 -13.69 1.99
C PHE A 109 13.01 -12.73 0.86
N ARG A 110 14.22 -12.90 0.31
CA ARG A 110 14.82 -12.00 -0.69
C ARG A 110 14.85 -10.54 -0.20
N ALA A 111 15.12 -10.37 1.09
CA ALA A 111 15.38 -9.09 1.69
C ALA A 111 16.86 -8.72 1.53
N ARG A 112 17.16 -7.44 1.52
CA ARG A 112 18.52 -6.92 1.43
C ARG A 112 18.96 -6.32 2.75
N VAL A 113 20.22 -6.53 3.10
CA VAL A 113 20.85 -5.82 4.21
C VAL A 113 21.24 -4.44 3.71
N VAL A 114 20.76 -3.40 4.39
CA VAL A 114 21.01 -2.00 4.02
C VAL A 114 21.84 -1.26 5.08
N ASP A 115 21.89 -1.79 6.31
CA ASP A 115 22.75 -1.28 7.37
C ASP A 115 23.17 -2.39 8.33
N VAL A 116 24.40 -2.35 8.81
CA VAL A 116 24.95 -3.32 9.75
C VAL A 116 25.82 -2.61 10.79
N ASN A 117 25.61 -2.93 12.06
CA ASN A 117 26.52 -2.56 13.13
C ASN A 117 26.76 -3.74 14.09
N THR A 118 27.40 -3.52 15.23
CA THR A 118 27.78 -4.58 16.19
C THR A 118 26.58 -5.38 16.70
N ASP A 119 25.43 -4.74 16.92
CA ASP A 119 24.30 -5.32 17.63
C ASP A 119 23.02 -5.39 16.82
N THR A 120 22.96 -4.76 15.66
CA THR A 120 21.77 -4.71 14.82
C THR A 120 22.08 -4.83 13.33
N VAL A 121 21.10 -5.32 12.60
CA VAL A 121 21.04 -5.34 11.14
C VAL A 121 19.74 -4.70 10.70
N THR A 122 19.80 -3.81 9.69
CA THR A 122 18.61 -3.25 9.07
C THR A 122 18.39 -3.92 7.72
N LEU A 123 17.20 -4.46 7.54
CA LEU A 123 16.79 -5.15 6.32
C LEU A 123 15.80 -4.28 5.54
N GLU A 124 15.94 -4.31 4.21
CA GLU A 124 14.96 -3.80 3.25
C GLU A 124 14.28 -4.98 2.57
N ALA A 125 12.96 -5.01 2.59
CA ALA A 125 12.18 -6.02 1.90
C ALA A 125 11.03 -5.40 1.11
N THR A 126 10.75 -5.95 -0.07
CA THR A 126 9.56 -5.62 -0.85
C THR A 126 8.74 -6.87 -1.11
N GLY A 127 7.44 -6.73 -1.10
CA GLY A 127 6.55 -7.86 -1.34
C GLY A 127 5.08 -7.53 -1.20
N THR A 128 4.27 -8.57 -1.25
CA THR A 128 2.87 -8.49 -0.85
C THR A 128 2.77 -8.32 0.67
N PRO A 129 1.68 -7.75 1.20
CA PRO A 129 1.47 -7.64 2.65
C PRO A 129 1.71 -8.95 3.40
N ASP A 130 1.18 -10.06 2.90
CA ASP A 130 1.32 -11.39 3.52
C ASP A 130 2.78 -11.85 3.61
N LYS A 131 3.57 -11.61 2.55
CA LYS A 131 5.00 -11.92 2.54
C LYS A 131 5.74 -11.12 3.62
N LEU A 132 5.44 -9.83 3.75
CA LEU A 132 6.10 -8.96 4.72
C LEU A 132 5.69 -9.30 6.16
N GLN A 133 4.42 -9.65 6.37
CA GLN A 133 3.94 -10.15 7.66
C GLN A 133 4.63 -11.47 8.05
N ALA A 134 4.80 -12.40 7.10
CA ALA A 134 5.53 -13.63 7.34
C ALA A 134 7.00 -13.38 7.72
N LEU A 135 7.67 -12.44 7.04
CA LEU A 135 9.03 -12.01 7.40
C LEU A 135 9.08 -11.46 8.83
N LEU A 136 8.18 -10.54 9.17
CA LEU A 136 8.11 -9.95 10.50
C LEU A 136 7.86 -11.01 11.59
N ALA A 137 7.00 -11.99 11.33
CA ALA A 137 6.73 -13.10 12.25
C ALA A 137 7.97 -13.93 12.53
N VAL A 138 8.81 -14.20 11.53
CA VAL A 138 10.08 -14.94 11.68
C VAL A 138 11.14 -14.10 12.41
N LEU A 139 11.16 -12.78 12.19
CA LEU A 139 12.11 -11.88 12.83
C LEU A 139 11.73 -11.50 14.27
N ALA A 140 10.46 -11.56 14.62
CA ALA A 140 9.95 -11.15 15.93
C ALA A 140 10.68 -11.81 17.13
N PRO A 141 10.94 -13.13 17.15
CA PRO A 141 11.68 -13.78 18.23
C PRO A 141 13.12 -13.30 18.39
N LEU A 142 13.74 -12.79 17.32
CA LEU A 142 15.11 -12.27 17.34
C LEU A 142 15.18 -10.85 17.93
N GLY A 143 14.05 -10.15 17.99
CA GLY A 143 13.91 -8.82 18.56
C GLY A 143 13.93 -7.71 17.50
N ILE A 144 12.74 -7.30 17.07
CA ILE A 144 12.56 -6.13 16.21
C ILE A 144 12.74 -4.87 17.08
N LYS A 145 13.67 -4.01 16.69
CA LYS A 145 13.94 -2.73 17.36
C LYS A 145 13.06 -1.62 16.85
N GLU A 146 12.89 -1.56 15.54
CA GLU A 146 12.17 -0.50 14.85
C GLU A 146 11.79 -0.98 13.45
N MET A 147 10.68 -0.51 12.94
CA MET A 147 10.30 -0.75 11.56
C MET A 147 9.59 0.47 10.96
N ALA A 148 9.73 0.62 9.65
CA ALA A 148 8.96 1.54 8.85
C ALA A 148 8.42 0.79 7.62
N GLN A 149 7.13 0.93 7.36
CA GLN A 149 6.46 0.26 6.25
C GLN A 149 5.71 1.28 5.41
N SER A 150 5.86 1.19 4.10
CA SER A 150 5.09 2.02 3.18
C SER A 150 3.63 1.57 3.14
N GLY A 151 2.76 2.41 2.58
CA GLY A 151 1.47 1.93 2.11
C GLY A 151 1.62 1.00 0.90
N THR A 152 0.54 0.26 0.60
CA THR A 152 0.45 -0.59 -0.59
C THR A 152 0.41 0.27 -1.85
N VAL A 153 1.26 -0.01 -2.82
CA VAL A 153 1.12 0.46 -4.19
C VAL A 153 0.59 -0.67 -5.06
N ALA A 154 -0.36 -0.36 -5.96
CA ALA A 154 -1.02 -1.39 -6.75
C ALA A 154 -1.31 -0.92 -8.18
N LEU A 155 -1.16 -1.86 -9.13
CA LEU A 155 -1.54 -1.70 -10.54
C LEU A 155 -2.33 -2.92 -10.99
N GLY A 156 -3.35 -2.69 -11.83
CA GLY A 156 -4.05 -3.79 -12.50
C GLY A 156 -3.11 -4.58 -13.41
N ARG A 157 -3.32 -5.89 -13.49
CA ARG A 157 -2.58 -6.76 -14.41
C ARG A 157 -3.10 -6.59 -15.84
N GLY A 158 -2.24 -6.91 -16.79
CA GLY A 158 -2.56 -6.90 -18.21
C GLY A 158 -2.44 -5.51 -18.86
N PRO A 159 -2.93 -5.34 -20.09
CA PRO A 159 -2.69 -4.13 -20.89
C PRO A 159 -3.58 -2.95 -20.55
N ARG A 160 -4.58 -3.13 -19.67
CA ARG A 160 -5.52 -2.08 -19.29
C ARG A 160 -4.89 -1.09 -18.32
N SER A 161 -5.12 0.20 -18.53
CA SER A 161 -4.66 1.27 -17.64
C SER A 161 -5.81 2.15 -17.17
N MET A 162 -5.59 3.01 -16.21
CA MET A 162 -6.56 4.02 -15.78
C MET A 162 -6.60 5.21 -16.75
N SER A 163 -5.57 5.40 -17.56
CA SER A 163 -5.44 6.45 -18.57
C SER A 163 -5.21 5.82 -19.94
N GLY A 164 -6.05 6.12 -20.95
CA GLY A 164 -5.85 5.71 -22.35
C GLY A 164 -6.88 4.71 -22.91
N ALA A 165 -6.70 4.34 -24.19
CA ALA A 165 -7.54 3.36 -24.88
C ALA A 165 -7.34 1.96 -24.28
N GLY A 166 -8.37 1.38 -23.71
CA GLY A 166 -8.30 0.11 -22.95
C GLY A 166 -8.37 0.29 -21.44
N THR A 167 -8.95 1.39 -20.99
CA THR A 167 -9.11 1.74 -19.59
C THR A 167 -9.82 0.67 -18.77
N LEU A 168 -9.34 0.49 -17.53
CA LEU A 168 -10.06 -0.24 -16.50
C LEU A 168 -11.45 0.39 -16.30
N ARG A 169 -12.47 -0.41 -16.04
CA ARG A 169 -13.81 0.13 -15.80
C ARG A 169 -13.80 1.01 -14.55
N PRO A 170 -14.32 2.25 -14.59
CA PRO A 170 -14.55 3.04 -13.41
C PRO A 170 -15.58 2.34 -12.52
N VAL A 171 -15.48 2.52 -11.22
CA VAL A 171 -16.62 2.26 -10.34
C VAL A 171 -17.68 3.33 -10.68
N ASP A 172 -18.89 2.87 -10.94
CA ASP A 172 -19.93 3.69 -11.60
C ASP A 172 -20.20 5.03 -10.90
N ARG A 173 -20.32 6.10 -11.69
CA ARG A 173 -20.69 7.44 -11.21
C ARG A 173 -22.22 7.64 -11.06
N THR A 174 -23.01 6.61 -11.41
CA THR A 174 -24.47 6.74 -11.45
C THR A 174 -25.14 6.25 -10.16
N ALA A 175 -25.67 7.17 -9.41
CA ALA A 175 -27.03 7.37 -8.93
C ALA A 175 -27.07 8.54 -7.94
#